data_b98ff1a083b8e74545121ef44e585c12
#
_entry.id   b98ff1a083b8e74545121ef44e585c12
#
_cell.length_a   1.000
_cell.length_b   1.000
_cell.length_c   1.000
_cell.angle_alpha   90.00
_cell.angle_beta   90.00
_cell.angle_gamma   90.00
#
_symmetry.space_group_name_H-M   'P 1'
#
loop_
_entity.id
_entity.type
_entity.pdbx_description
1 polymer ?
#
loop_
_entity_poly.entity_id
_entity_poly.type
_entity_poly.pdbx_seq_one_letter_code
_entity_poly.pdbx_strand_id
1 'polypeptide(L)'
;MSKDARWLTVGIPGQPGFEINLTPIAVGMLFTKETAGALRELVKKGTFGVGVFTCQDIYATYEELKAKGVEFTKVPTKEFYGTEALFKDDSGNWFSVAQLV
;
A
#
# COMPACT_ATOMS: atom_id res chain seq x y z
N MET A 1 9.15 -24.28 4.07
CA MET A 1 9.30 -23.04 3.31
C MET A 1 10.71 -22.93 2.76
N SER A 2 10.86 -22.41 1.56
CA SER A 2 12.21 -22.14 1.07
C SER A 2 12.82 -21.00 1.88
N LYS A 3 14.15 -20.91 1.87
CA LYS A 3 14.85 -19.84 2.59
C LYS A 3 14.52 -18.46 2.08
N ASP A 4 13.96 -18.35 0.87
CA ASP A 4 13.58 -17.09 0.25
C ASP A 4 12.12 -16.73 0.51
N ALA A 5 11.36 -17.63 1.09
CA ALA A 5 9.97 -17.40 1.44
C ALA A 5 9.89 -16.92 2.89
N ARG A 6 9.42 -15.71 3.09
CA ARG A 6 9.27 -15.11 4.41
C ARG A 6 7.82 -14.79 4.69
N TRP A 7 7.41 -15.03 5.92
CA TRP A 7 6.13 -14.57 6.40
C TRP A 7 6.35 -13.18 7.02
N LEU A 8 6.30 -12.16 6.17
CA LEU A 8 6.60 -10.80 6.59
C LEU A 8 5.29 -10.01 6.68
N THR A 9 5.02 -9.48 7.85
CA THR A 9 3.81 -8.71 8.09
C THR A 9 4.14 -7.37 8.71
N VAL A 10 3.24 -6.42 8.51
CA VAL A 10 3.27 -5.14 9.22
C VAL A 10 1.94 -4.98 9.97
N GLY A 11 2.02 -4.47 11.19
CA GLY A 11 0.86 -4.26 12.02
C GLY A 11 0.50 -2.79 12.13
N ILE A 12 -0.63 -2.52 12.75
CA ILE A 12 -1.10 -1.16 13.01
C ILE A 12 -1.14 -0.96 14.53
N PRO A 13 -0.46 0.08 15.07
CA PRO A 13 -0.53 0.37 16.50
C PRO A 13 -1.99 0.54 16.94
N GLY A 14 -2.35 -0.09 18.04
CA GLY A 14 -3.72 -0.07 18.57
C GLY A 14 -4.67 -1.08 17.94
N GLN A 15 -4.23 -1.86 16.96
CA GLN A 15 -5.05 -2.89 16.30
C GLN A 15 -4.28 -4.21 16.22
N PRO A 16 -4.09 -4.91 17.36
CA PRO A 16 -3.22 -6.10 17.40
C PRO A 16 -3.73 -7.28 16.59
N GLY A 17 -5.01 -7.31 16.24
CA GLY A 17 -5.59 -8.37 15.42
C GLY A 17 -5.49 -8.13 13.92
N PHE A 18 -4.88 -7.03 13.50
CA PHE A 18 -4.78 -6.67 12.09
C PHE A 18 -3.34 -6.73 11.62
N GLU A 19 -3.11 -7.41 10.49
CA GLU A 19 -1.78 -7.50 9.88
C GLU A 19 -1.90 -7.39 8.36
N ILE A 20 -0.90 -6.76 7.75
CA ILE A 20 -0.76 -6.74 6.30
C ILE A 20 0.42 -7.65 5.95
N ASN A 21 0.18 -8.64 5.13
CA ASN A 21 1.21 -9.57 4.67
C ASN A 21 1.92 -8.99 3.45
N LEU A 22 3.25 -8.94 3.52
CA LEU A 22 4.09 -8.50 2.41
C LEU A 22 4.66 -9.75 1.74
N THR A 23 4.20 -10.05 0.54
CA THR A 23 4.55 -11.28 -0.16
C THR A 23 5.27 -10.97 -1.47
N PRO A 24 6.46 -11.55 -1.70
CA PRO A 24 7.11 -11.39 -2.99
C PRO A 24 6.34 -12.11 -4.09
N ILE A 25 6.31 -11.53 -5.28
CA ILE A 25 5.70 -12.16 -6.45
C ILE A 25 6.74 -13.07 -7.07
N ALA A 26 6.75 -14.32 -6.63
CA ALA A 26 7.72 -15.31 -7.09
C ALA A 26 7.03 -16.65 -7.29
N VAL A 27 7.51 -17.40 -8.25
CA VAL A 27 7.04 -18.78 -8.48
C VAL A 27 7.37 -19.62 -7.26
N GLY A 28 6.41 -20.37 -6.76
CA GLY A 28 6.60 -21.22 -5.60
C GLY A 28 5.28 -21.61 -4.97
N MET A 29 5.24 -21.56 -3.64
CA MET A 29 4.09 -22.07 -2.88
C MET A 29 2.78 -21.34 -3.20
N LEU A 30 2.81 -20.03 -3.38
CA LEU A 30 1.60 -19.22 -3.58
C LEU A 30 1.29 -18.94 -5.05
N PHE A 31 2.31 -18.89 -5.90
CA PHE A 31 2.13 -18.47 -7.28
C PHE A 31 2.72 -19.46 -8.25
N THR A 32 1.96 -19.76 -9.32
CA THR A 32 2.50 -20.45 -10.49
C THR A 32 3.26 -19.42 -11.33
N LYS A 33 4.01 -19.91 -12.32
CA LYS A 33 4.71 -19.05 -13.27
C LYS A 33 3.75 -18.08 -13.96
N GLU A 34 2.60 -18.59 -14.38
CA GLU A 34 1.57 -17.79 -15.05
C GLU A 34 0.98 -16.72 -14.12
N THR A 35 0.59 -17.13 -12.92
CA THR A 35 -0.01 -16.21 -11.94
C THR A 35 0.99 -15.15 -11.51
N ALA A 36 2.24 -15.52 -11.25
CA ALA A 36 3.26 -14.55 -10.88
C ALA A 36 3.49 -13.52 -11.99
N GLY A 37 3.50 -13.97 -13.24
CA GLY A 37 3.62 -13.07 -14.38
C GLY A 37 2.46 -12.10 -14.50
N ALA A 38 1.24 -12.58 -14.29
CA ALA A 38 0.03 -11.74 -14.33
C ALA A 38 0.06 -10.68 -13.22
N LEU A 39 0.44 -11.06 -11.99
CA LEU A 39 0.54 -10.13 -10.89
C LEU A 39 1.60 -9.06 -11.13
N ARG A 40 2.77 -9.45 -11.62
CA ARG A 40 3.83 -8.48 -11.94
C ARG A 40 3.35 -7.45 -12.96
N GLU A 41 2.62 -7.90 -13.96
CA GLU A 41 2.08 -7.00 -14.99
C GLU A 41 1.08 -6.02 -14.40
N LEU A 42 0.18 -6.49 -13.54
CA LEU A 42 -0.80 -5.63 -12.88
C LEU A 42 -0.14 -4.59 -11.96
N VAL A 43 0.84 -5.02 -11.18
CA VAL A 43 1.58 -4.12 -10.29
C VAL A 43 2.35 -3.08 -11.11
N LYS A 44 3.03 -3.52 -12.17
CA LYS A 44 3.79 -2.64 -13.06
C LYS A 44 2.91 -1.55 -13.66
N LYS A 45 1.68 -1.89 -14.03
CA LYS A 45 0.73 -0.94 -14.61
C LYS A 45 0.00 -0.10 -13.58
N GLY A 46 0.19 -0.37 -12.29
CA GLY A 46 -0.50 0.34 -11.22
C GLY A 46 -1.99 0.01 -11.14
N THR A 47 -2.38 -1.17 -11.61
CA THR A 47 -3.80 -1.57 -11.68
C THR A 47 -4.11 -2.80 -10.84
N PHE A 48 -3.18 -3.25 -10.00
CA PHE A 48 -3.42 -4.41 -9.15
C PHE A 48 -4.52 -4.16 -8.12
N GLY A 49 -4.55 -2.99 -7.55
CA GLY A 49 -5.55 -2.64 -6.57
C GLY A 49 -5.15 -1.41 -5.80
N VAL A 50 -6.02 -0.99 -4.90
CA VAL A 50 -5.76 0.17 -4.06
C VAL A 50 -6.13 -0.15 -2.61
N GLY A 51 -5.28 0.27 -1.68
CA GLY A 51 -5.58 0.28 -0.27
C GLY A 51 -5.99 1.68 0.15
N VAL A 52 -6.94 1.78 1.07
CA VAL A 52 -7.38 3.06 1.61
C VAL A 52 -7.10 3.08 3.11
N PHE A 53 -6.36 4.08 3.55
CA PHE A 53 -6.10 4.33 4.95
C PHE A 53 -6.81 5.58 5.38
N THR A 54 -7.36 5.59 6.59
CA THR A 54 -7.98 6.79 7.14
C THR A 54 -7.09 7.41 8.19
N CYS A 55 -7.20 8.72 8.37
CA CYS A 55 -6.45 9.45 9.38
C CYS A 55 -7.32 10.57 9.95
N GLN A 56 -6.89 11.13 11.07
CA GLN A 56 -7.63 12.22 11.73
C GLN A 56 -7.22 13.60 11.22
N ASP A 57 -5.96 13.74 10.81
CA ASP A 57 -5.44 15.02 10.29
C ASP A 57 -4.59 14.73 9.07
N ILE A 58 -5.18 14.88 7.90
CA ILE A 58 -4.53 14.55 6.63
C ILE A 58 -3.28 15.39 6.36
N TYR A 59 -3.29 16.66 6.75
CA TYR A 59 -2.15 17.53 6.49
C TYR A 59 -0.95 17.16 7.36
N ALA A 60 -1.19 16.84 8.63
CA ALA A 60 -0.13 16.37 9.52
C ALA A 60 0.41 15.01 9.05
N THR A 61 -0.47 14.10 8.67
CA THR A 61 -0.09 12.78 8.16
C THR A 61 0.71 12.91 6.86
N TYR A 62 0.28 13.76 5.96
CA TYR A 62 0.97 14.00 4.70
C TYR A 62 2.41 14.48 4.95
N GLU A 63 2.58 15.48 5.81
CA GLU A 63 3.90 16.04 6.10
C GLU A 63 4.81 14.99 6.77
N GLU A 64 4.26 14.21 7.70
CA GLU A 64 5.01 13.15 8.36
C GLU A 64 5.49 12.09 7.38
N LEU A 65 4.60 11.60 6.53
CA LEU A 65 4.95 10.57 5.55
C LEU A 65 5.91 11.09 4.49
N LYS A 66 5.72 12.33 4.05
CA LYS A 66 6.61 12.96 3.10
C LYS A 66 8.03 13.08 3.67
N ALA A 67 8.14 13.47 4.95
CA ALA A 67 9.43 13.56 5.63
C ALA A 67 10.12 12.20 5.74
N LYS A 68 9.36 11.11 5.76
CA LYS A 68 9.88 9.74 5.80
C LYS A 68 10.22 9.19 4.41
N GLY A 69 10.05 9.98 3.37
CA GLY A 69 10.42 9.58 2.01
C GLY A 69 9.29 8.96 1.19
N VAL A 70 8.05 9.04 1.65
CA VAL A 70 6.91 8.53 0.88
C VAL A 70 6.66 9.41 -0.33
N GLU A 71 6.52 8.80 -1.51
CA GLU A 71 6.24 9.51 -2.75
C GLU A 71 4.74 9.68 -2.93
N PHE A 72 4.28 10.93 -2.93
CA PHE A 72 2.87 11.24 -3.17
C PHE A 72 2.65 11.58 -4.64
N THR A 73 1.62 10.97 -5.22
CA THR A 73 1.22 11.24 -6.60
C THR A 73 0.09 12.25 -6.66
N LYS A 74 -0.60 12.47 -5.53
CA LYS A 74 -1.63 13.49 -5.40
C LYS A 74 -1.51 14.10 -4.00
N VAL A 75 -1.35 15.40 -3.92
CA VAL A 75 -1.32 16.13 -2.64
C VAL A 75 -2.72 16.14 -2.00
N PRO A 76 -2.84 16.41 -0.69
CA PRO A 76 -4.15 16.49 -0.05
C PRO A 76 -5.10 17.40 -0.82
N THR A 77 -6.22 16.85 -1.24
CA THR A 77 -7.21 17.53 -2.07
C THR A 77 -8.60 17.26 -1.53
N LYS A 78 -9.41 18.30 -1.42
CA LYS A 78 -10.78 18.17 -0.95
C LYS A 78 -11.66 17.48 -1.99
N GLU A 79 -12.37 16.46 -1.52
CA GLU A 79 -13.37 15.72 -2.29
C GLU A 79 -14.69 15.74 -1.53
N PHE A 80 -15.76 15.21 -2.14
CA PHE A 80 -17.06 15.21 -1.47
C PHE A 80 -17.10 14.33 -0.20
N TYR A 81 -16.22 13.33 -0.12
CA TYR A 81 -16.16 12.39 1.00
C TYR A 81 -15.14 12.80 2.08
N GLY A 82 -14.36 13.84 1.83
CA GLY A 82 -13.31 14.29 2.74
C GLY A 82 -12.11 14.84 1.99
N THR A 83 -10.96 14.80 2.61
CA THR A 83 -9.70 15.23 1.99
C THR A 83 -8.82 14.01 1.78
N GLU A 84 -8.28 13.85 0.58
CA GLU A 84 -7.55 12.66 0.17
C GLU A 84 -6.21 13.00 -0.43
N ALA A 85 -5.21 12.14 -0.17
CA ALA A 85 -3.93 12.16 -0.87
C ALA A 85 -3.64 10.75 -1.38
N LEU A 86 -2.87 10.65 -2.46
CA LEU A 86 -2.47 9.37 -3.04
C LEU A 86 -0.96 9.22 -2.97
N PHE A 87 -0.50 8.01 -2.66
CA PHE A 87 0.92 7.72 -2.60
C PHE A 87 1.21 6.32 -3.15
N LYS A 88 2.47 6.07 -3.45
CA LYS A 88 2.94 4.78 -3.96
C LYS A 88 3.96 4.16 -3.01
N ASP A 89 4.05 2.83 -3.04
CA ASP A 89 5.16 2.13 -2.42
C ASP A 89 6.31 1.93 -3.43
N ASP A 90 7.39 1.33 -2.97
CA ASP A 90 8.57 1.09 -3.80
C ASP A 90 8.32 0.09 -4.92
N SER A 91 7.28 -0.71 -4.81
CA SER A 91 6.95 -1.76 -5.78
C SER A 91 6.01 -1.28 -6.88
N GLY A 92 5.47 -0.07 -6.76
CA GLY A 92 4.55 0.48 -7.74
C GLY A 92 3.08 0.38 -7.36
N ASN A 93 2.76 -0.19 -6.20
CA ASN A 93 1.39 -0.19 -5.69
C ASN A 93 1.03 1.19 -5.18
N TRP A 94 -0.21 1.61 -5.40
CA TRP A 94 -0.65 2.91 -4.93
C TRP A 94 -1.76 2.78 -3.88
N PHE A 95 -1.85 3.80 -3.07
CA PHE A 95 -2.76 3.81 -1.92
C PHE A 95 -3.36 5.20 -1.75
N SER A 96 -4.51 5.23 -1.10
CA SER A 96 -5.16 6.47 -0.70
C SER A 96 -5.04 6.62 0.82
N VAL A 97 -4.79 7.83 1.26
CA VAL A 97 -4.97 8.20 2.67
C VAL A 97 -5.97 9.33 2.72
N ALA A 98 -6.98 9.22 3.57
CA ALA A 98 -8.09 10.14 3.59
C ALA A 98 -8.50 10.52 5.02
N GLN A 99 -8.84 11.79 5.17
CA GLN A 99 -9.54 12.29 6.34
C GLN A 99 -11.00 12.46 5.94
N LEU A 100 -11.85 11.54 6.40
CA LEU A 100 -13.27 11.55 6.04
C LEU A 100 -14.01 12.64 6.77
N VAL A 101 -15.06 13.15 6.16
CA VAL A 101 -15.93 14.14 6.79
C VAL A 101 -16.77 13.53 7.89
#